data_d3b5c7417c5213fd0c960631dc836fd4
#
_entry.id   d3b5c7417c5213fd0c960631dc836fd4
#
_cell.length_a   1.000
_cell.length_b   1.000
_cell.length_c   1.000
_cell.angle_alpha   90.00
_cell.angle_beta   90.00
_cell.angle_gamma   90.00
#
_symmetry.space_group_name_H-M   'P 1'
#
loop_
_entity.id
_entity.type
_entity.pdbx_description
1 polymer ?
#
loop_
_entity_poly.entity_id
_entity_poly.type
_entity_poly.pdbx_seq_one_letter_code
_entity_poly.pdbx_strand_id
1 'polypeptide(L)'
;MALKLKIRLFFFLSAIGLVSCTSSTSKTVEIRGVYGNPQPLWDKGYQLNDLGVNAIFVHSGSINKEMIDRAKTEGAKVYAEFATLNGKDYVEAHPEAWAINEKGERVKAATWFMGVCPTEPGFRKYRFDQLRDLLLEYELDGVWMDYVHWHAQFEDPEPILPETCFCEHCLSSFSRDNNIRLPNATTREKAEYILDHHDSDWRKWRCGVIYDWTSNFKGIIAEIRPNTLLGLYHSPWKDEEFHGARERILGLDYDLLKKTVDVFSPMVYHQKMGRTPNWVQENIEWFGKKINADNGAYPKIWPIVQAYNEPGIVTHEDFEIVLRGGLTGKSTGVMMFTTHAVAEDIGKIAVMKKVYSEISVGAGK
;
A
#
# COMPACT_ATOMS: atom_id res chain seq x y z
N MET A 1 17.91 -33.76 87.30
CA MET A 1 16.55 -33.74 86.71
C MET A 1 16.49 -32.46 85.88
N ALA A 2 16.77 -32.50 84.54
CA ALA A 2 16.90 -31.32 83.65
C ALA A 2 15.74 -31.33 82.66
N LEU A 3 14.93 -30.30 82.76
CA LEU A 3 13.74 -30.05 81.91
C LEU A 3 14.15 -29.41 80.56
N LYS A 4 13.96 -30.20 79.45
CA LYS A 4 14.25 -29.67 78.10
C LYS A 4 13.03 -28.94 77.54
N LEU A 5 13.19 -27.61 77.42
CA LEU A 5 12.20 -26.73 76.77
C LEU A 5 12.38 -26.79 75.25
N LYS A 6 11.36 -27.30 74.50
CA LYS A 6 11.32 -27.29 73.03
C LYS A 6 10.64 -26.02 72.56
N ILE A 7 11.43 -25.11 71.95
CA ILE A 7 10.93 -23.91 71.25
C ILE A 7 10.56 -24.40 69.85
N ARG A 8 9.26 -24.24 69.48
CA ARG A 8 8.79 -24.40 68.11
C ARG A 8 8.80 -23.01 67.39
N LEU A 9 9.69 -22.90 66.41
CA LEU A 9 9.78 -21.72 65.57
C LEU A 9 8.71 -21.86 64.45
N PHE A 10 7.70 -20.99 64.42
CA PHE A 10 6.72 -20.86 63.35
C PHE A 10 7.28 -19.95 62.30
N PHE A 11 7.62 -20.46 61.11
CA PHE A 11 7.92 -19.65 59.93
C PHE A 11 6.61 -19.25 59.27
N PHE A 12 6.28 -17.94 59.30
CA PHE A 12 5.24 -17.36 58.47
C PHE A 12 5.86 -17.09 57.10
N LEU A 13 5.48 -17.86 56.07
CA LEU A 13 5.76 -17.53 54.67
C LEU A 13 4.72 -16.51 54.22
N SER A 14 5.13 -15.25 54.15
CA SER A 14 4.34 -14.22 53.47
C SER A 14 4.52 -14.38 51.97
N ALA A 15 3.53 -14.89 51.28
CA ALA A 15 3.46 -14.91 49.82
C ALA A 15 3.17 -13.48 49.34
N ILE A 16 4.20 -12.75 48.88
CA ILE A 16 4.06 -11.49 48.15
C ILE A 16 3.62 -11.84 46.74
N GLY A 17 2.33 -11.73 46.46
CA GLY A 17 1.78 -11.79 45.12
C GLY A 17 2.28 -10.63 44.30
N LEU A 18 3.22 -10.85 43.38
CA LEU A 18 3.56 -9.91 42.32
C LEU A 18 2.35 -9.81 41.39
N VAL A 19 1.53 -8.75 41.58
CA VAL A 19 0.55 -8.32 40.59
C VAL A 19 1.34 -7.72 39.45
N SER A 20 1.57 -8.53 38.40
CA SER A 20 2.10 -8.04 37.13
C SER A 20 1.02 -7.18 36.49
N CYS A 21 1.08 -5.87 36.65
CA CYS A 21 0.36 -4.92 35.83
C CYS A 21 0.92 -5.02 34.41
N THR A 22 0.30 -5.83 33.57
CA THR A 22 0.47 -5.69 32.13
C THR A 22 -0.15 -4.35 31.74
N SER A 23 0.67 -3.33 31.61
CA SER A 23 0.27 -2.09 30.97
C SER A 23 -0.07 -2.44 29.51
N SER A 24 -1.36 -2.57 29.23
CA SER A 24 -1.87 -2.54 27.86
C SER A 24 -1.53 -1.17 27.31
N THR A 25 -0.42 -1.04 26.60
CA THR A 25 -0.14 0.14 25.81
C THR A 25 -1.25 0.25 24.77
N SER A 26 -2.14 1.21 24.94
CA SER A 26 -3.18 1.48 23.97
C SER A 26 -2.52 1.76 22.62
N LYS A 27 -2.90 0.99 21.60
CA LYS A 27 -2.36 1.12 20.25
C LYS A 27 -2.73 2.52 19.71
N THR A 28 -1.73 3.33 19.39
CA THR A 28 -1.95 4.66 18.81
C THR A 28 -2.32 4.52 17.34
N VAL A 29 -3.49 5.03 16.95
CA VAL A 29 -3.91 5.16 15.56
C VAL A 29 -3.55 6.54 15.04
N GLU A 30 -2.60 6.60 14.12
CA GLU A 30 -2.07 7.86 13.57
C GLU A 30 -2.96 8.41 12.45
N ILE A 31 -3.47 7.53 11.59
CA ILE A 31 -4.21 7.91 10.39
C ILE A 31 -5.62 7.33 10.40
N ARG A 32 -6.56 8.22 10.17
CA ARG A 32 -7.99 7.97 9.89
C ARG A 32 -8.29 8.69 8.59
N GLY A 33 -8.04 7.98 7.47
CA GLY A 33 -7.96 8.57 6.15
C GLY A 33 -9.20 8.35 5.30
N VAL A 34 -9.34 9.22 4.31
CA VAL A 34 -10.26 9.06 3.18
C VAL A 34 -9.48 9.17 1.88
N TYR A 35 -9.82 8.34 0.89
CA TYR A 35 -9.21 8.40 -0.44
C TYR A 35 -10.18 9.05 -1.44
N GLY A 36 -9.66 10.01 -2.20
CA GLY A 36 -10.38 10.80 -3.18
C GLY A 36 -10.57 12.25 -2.74
N ASN A 37 -11.12 13.06 -3.66
CA ASN A 37 -11.42 14.46 -3.38
C ASN A 37 -12.45 14.57 -2.24
N PRO A 38 -12.19 15.33 -1.18
CA PRO A 38 -13.12 15.53 -0.08
C PRO A 38 -14.34 16.39 -0.42
N GLN A 39 -14.38 17.05 -1.58
CA GLN A 39 -15.43 17.95 -2.00
C GLN A 39 -16.87 17.37 -1.80
N PRO A 40 -17.17 16.08 -2.11
CA PRO A 40 -18.50 15.53 -1.87
C PRO A 40 -18.95 15.54 -0.41
N LEU A 41 -18.04 15.47 0.55
CA LEU A 41 -18.35 15.61 1.98
C LEU A 41 -18.57 17.09 2.34
N TRP A 42 -17.75 17.97 1.81
CA TRP A 42 -17.85 19.41 2.01
C TRP A 42 -19.15 20.00 1.42
N ASP A 43 -19.58 19.53 0.25
CA ASP A 43 -20.86 19.95 -0.37
C ASP A 43 -22.09 19.57 0.46
N LYS A 44 -21.95 18.53 1.28
CA LYS A 44 -22.99 18.12 2.27
C LYS A 44 -22.87 18.85 3.61
N GLY A 45 -21.95 19.81 3.73
CA GLY A 45 -21.76 20.62 4.95
C GLY A 45 -20.95 19.95 6.06
N TYR A 46 -20.29 18.80 5.78
CA TYR A 46 -19.41 18.17 6.77
C TYR A 46 -18.02 18.82 6.75
N GLN A 47 -17.42 18.90 7.94
CA GLN A 47 -15.97 19.13 8.09
C GLN A 47 -15.27 17.79 8.35
N LEU A 48 -14.03 17.63 7.91
CA LEU A 48 -13.28 16.39 8.05
C LEU A 48 -13.08 15.99 9.51
N ASN A 49 -12.76 16.95 10.37
CA ASN A 49 -12.60 16.73 11.81
C ASN A 49 -13.88 16.30 12.52
N ASP A 50 -15.06 16.78 12.09
CA ASP A 50 -16.36 16.35 12.63
C ASP A 50 -16.68 14.88 12.33
N LEU A 51 -16.04 14.34 11.29
CA LEU A 51 -16.12 12.94 10.88
C LEU A 51 -15.00 12.08 11.49
N GLY A 52 -14.11 12.69 12.28
CA GLY A 52 -12.92 12.04 12.83
C GLY A 52 -11.80 11.79 11.81
N VAL A 53 -11.93 12.32 10.60
CA VAL A 53 -10.94 12.23 9.52
C VAL A 53 -9.78 13.18 9.82
N ASN A 54 -8.54 12.67 9.73
CA ASN A 54 -7.33 13.46 9.91
C ASN A 54 -6.33 13.32 8.75
N ALA A 55 -6.75 12.68 7.66
CA ALA A 55 -5.91 12.51 6.47
C ALA A 55 -6.76 12.39 5.20
N ILE A 56 -6.31 13.01 4.13
CA ILE A 56 -6.87 12.84 2.78
C ILE A 56 -5.78 12.32 1.84
N PHE A 57 -6.15 11.37 0.99
CA PHE A 57 -5.29 10.80 -0.05
C PHE A 57 -5.92 11.11 -1.39
N VAL A 58 -5.30 11.97 -2.18
CA VAL A 58 -5.91 12.56 -3.37
C VAL A 58 -5.02 12.34 -4.58
N HIS A 59 -5.62 11.98 -5.72
CA HIS A 59 -4.89 11.87 -6.98
C HIS A 59 -4.12 13.17 -7.27
N SER A 60 -2.83 13.05 -7.57
CA SER A 60 -1.93 14.20 -7.75
C SER A 60 -2.40 15.22 -8.76
N GLY A 61 -3.05 14.77 -9.84
CA GLY A 61 -3.66 15.66 -10.84
C GLY A 61 -4.92 16.41 -10.39
N SER A 62 -5.47 16.09 -9.21
CA SER A 62 -6.65 16.75 -8.63
C SER A 62 -6.31 17.65 -7.44
N ILE A 63 -5.05 17.67 -7.02
CA ILE A 63 -4.57 18.50 -5.92
C ILE A 63 -4.51 19.97 -6.37
N ASN A 64 -4.96 20.84 -5.48
CA ASN A 64 -4.80 22.30 -5.64
C ASN A 64 -4.65 22.96 -4.27
N LYS A 65 -4.18 24.22 -4.27
CA LYS A 65 -3.89 24.95 -3.04
C LYS A 65 -5.12 25.14 -2.15
N GLU A 66 -6.29 25.39 -2.72
CA GLU A 66 -7.53 25.61 -1.95
C GLU A 66 -7.93 24.38 -1.17
N MET A 67 -7.87 23.19 -1.79
CA MET A 67 -8.10 21.90 -1.13
C MET A 67 -7.11 21.65 0.00
N ILE A 68 -5.82 21.91 -0.24
CA ILE A 68 -4.77 21.71 0.79
C ILE A 68 -5.02 22.63 1.98
N ASP A 69 -5.24 23.94 1.73
CA ASP A 69 -5.45 24.93 2.78
C ASP A 69 -6.70 24.61 3.61
N ARG A 70 -7.79 24.18 2.97
CA ARG A 70 -9.01 23.76 3.64
C ARG A 70 -8.81 22.50 4.47
N ALA A 71 -8.22 21.46 3.90
CA ALA A 71 -7.95 20.22 4.62
C ALA A 71 -7.07 20.44 5.85
N LYS A 72 -5.99 21.23 5.70
CA LYS A 72 -5.11 21.60 6.82
C LYS A 72 -5.83 22.42 7.89
N THR A 73 -6.70 23.35 7.50
CA THR A 73 -7.53 24.13 8.44
C THR A 73 -8.48 23.23 9.23
N GLU A 74 -8.99 22.17 8.64
CA GLU A 74 -9.82 21.14 9.27
C GLU A 74 -8.99 20.07 10.02
N GLY A 75 -7.66 20.24 10.14
CA GLY A 75 -6.75 19.37 10.88
C GLY A 75 -6.35 18.09 10.16
N ALA A 76 -6.57 18.01 8.85
CA ALA A 76 -6.21 16.85 8.05
C ALA A 76 -4.86 17.03 7.34
N LYS A 77 -4.07 15.96 7.32
CA LYS A 77 -2.86 15.81 6.50
C LYS A 77 -3.24 15.53 5.05
N VAL A 78 -2.38 15.94 4.12
CA VAL A 78 -2.63 15.80 2.69
C VAL A 78 -1.54 14.95 2.04
N TYR A 79 -1.99 13.86 1.43
CA TYR A 79 -1.15 12.90 0.73
C TYR A 79 -1.54 12.84 -0.74
N ALA A 80 -0.54 12.93 -1.63
CA ALA A 80 -0.76 12.81 -3.06
C ALA A 80 -0.66 11.36 -3.51
N GLU A 81 -1.71 10.78 -4.07
CA GLU A 81 -1.60 9.55 -4.85
C GLU A 81 -0.95 9.89 -6.20
N PHE A 82 0.07 9.13 -6.57
CA PHE A 82 0.86 9.32 -7.79
C PHE A 82 0.82 8.05 -8.64
N ALA A 83 0.11 8.12 -9.78
CA ALA A 83 -0.04 7.02 -10.71
C ALA A 83 1.30 6.74 -11.43
N THR A 84 2.15 5.90 -10.82
CA THR A 84 3.56 5.76 -11.22
C THR A 84 3.76 5.07 -12.56
N LEU A 85 3.28 3.83 -12.72
CA LEU A 85 3.46 3.02 -13.93
C LEU A 85 2.17 2.90 -14.78
N ASN A 86 1.19 3.77 -14.57
CA ASN A 86 0.00 3.88 -15.40
C ASN A 86 0.17 5.05 -16.38
N GLY A 87 0.13 4.78 -17.68
CA GLY A 87 0.45 5.79 -18.68
C GLY A 87 -0.16 5.54 -20.04
N LYS A 88 -1.51 5.44 -20.14
CA LYS A 88 -2.20 5.20 -21.41
C LYS A 88 -1.81 6.23 -22.49
N ASP A 89 -1.96 7.51 -22.19
CA ASP A 89 -1.68 8.57 -23.16
C ASP A 89 -0.20 8.60 -23.56
N TYR A 90 0.68 8.24 -22.61
CA TYR A 90 2.11 8.17 -22.88
C TYR A 90 2.44 7.05 -23.89
N VAL A 91 1.94 5.84 -23.70
CA VAL A 91 2.24 4.71 -24.62
C VAL A 91 1.57 4.87 -25.98
N GLU A 92 0.48 5.62 -26.08
CA GLU A 92 -0.13 5.97 -27.35
C GLU A 92 0.77 6.94 -28.17
N ALA A 93 1.44 7.87 -27.49
CA ALA A 93 2.40 8.78 -28.10
C ALA A 93 3.81 8.17 -28.27
N HIS A 94 4.17 7.20 -27.40
CA HIS A 94 5.47 6.56 -27.31
C HIS A 94 5.33 5.02 -27.35
N PRO A 95 5.08 4.42 -28.53
CA PRO A 95 4.82 3.00 -28.68
C PRO A 95 5.93 2.07 -28.17
N GLU A 96 7.16 2.56 -28.07
CA GLU A 96 8.32 1.87 -27.50
C GLU A 96 8.18 1.59 -26.00
N ALA A 97 7.37 2.39 -25.30
CA ALA A 97 7.08 2.24 -23.88
C ALA A 97 6.01 1.18 -23.57
N TRP A 98 5.40 0.60 -24.58
CA TRP A 98 4.35 -0.40 -24.39
C TRP A 98 4.92 -1.70 -23.81
N ALA A 99 4.30 -2.23 -22.77
CA ALA A 99 4.72 -3.51 -22.19
C ALA A 99 4.45 -4.67 -23.17
N ILE A 100 5.42 -5.56 -23.32
CA ILE A 100 5.39 -6.73 -24.22
C ILE A 100 5.30 -8.00 -23.37
N ASN A 101 4.36 -8.88 -23.70
CA ASN A 101 4.18 -10.15 -23.01
C ASN A 101 5.17 -11.23 -23.51
N GLU A 102 5.11 -12.42 -22.90
CA GLU A 102 5.94 -13.59 -23.23
C GLU A 102 5.75 -14.12 -24.65
N LYS A 103 4.66 -13.74 -25.34
CA LYS A 103 4.39 -14.11 -26.73
C LYS A 103 4.96 -13.12 -27.73
N GLY A 104 5.57 -12.02 -27.25
CA GLY A 104 6.05 -10.92 -28.10
C GLY A 104 4.95 -9.94 -28.53
N GLU A 105 3.82 -9.96 -27.86
CA GLU A 105 2.65 -9.13 -28.17
C GLU A 105 2.54 -7.95 -27.17
N ARG A 106 1.97 -6.84 -27.63
CA ARG A 106 1.57 -5.75 -26.75
C ARG A 106 0.49 -6.21 -25.79
N VAL A 107 0.67 -5.94 -24.48
CA VAL A 107 -0.37 -6.23 -23.49
C VAL A 107 -1.62 -5.39 -23.76
N LYS A 108 -2.78 -5.95 -23.42
CA LYS A 108 -4.06 -5.24 -23.53
C LYS A 108 -4.22 -4.29 -22.35
N ALA A 109 -4.69 -3.07 -22.60
CA ALA A 109 -5.11 -2.15 -21.56
C ALA A 109 -6.33 -2.71 -20.80
N ALA A 110 -6.36 -2.50 -19.48
CA ALA A 110 -7.62 -2.57 -18.73
C ALA A 110 -8.45 -1.31 -18.97
N THR A 111 -9.66 -1.27 -18.41
CA THR A 111 -10.55 -0.12 -18.54
C THR A 111 -9.93 1.16 -17.97
N TRP A 112 -9.23 1.05 -16.86
CA TRP A 112 -8.63 2.16 -16.10
C TRP A 112 -7.10 2.16 -16.06
N PHE A 113 -6.46 1.07 -16.51
CA PHE A 113 -5.03 0.86 -16.34
C PHE A 113 -4.35 0.47 -17.64
N MET A 114 -3.24 1.16 -17.93
CA MET A 114 -2.29 0.76 -18.94
C MET A 114 -0.88 0.82 -18.36
N GLY A 115 -0.34 -0.36 -18.03
CA GLY A 115 1.02 -0.51 -17.55
C GLY A 115 2.03 -0.18 -18.64
N VAL A 116 2.96 0.68 -18.29
CA VAL A 116 4.10 1.06 -19.13
C VAL A 116 5.27 0.13 -18.80
N CYS A 117 6.17 -0.09 -19.77
CA CYS A 117 7.44 -0.78 -19.50
C CYS A 117 8.22 -0.04 -18.40
N PRO A 118 8.48 -0.64 -17.22
CA PRO A 118 9.10 0.05 -16.11
C PRO A 118 10.56 0.46 -16.34
N THR A 119 11.20 -0.08 -17.38
CA THR A 119 12.60 0.24 -17.71
C THR A 119 12.74 1.25 -18.82
N GLU A 120 11.63 1.70 -19.44
CA GLU A 120 11.69 2.65 -20.54
C GLU A 120 12.23 4.01 -20.06
N PRO A 121 13.37 4.51 -20.62
CA PRO A 121 14.08 5.66 -20.05
C PRO A 121 13.30 6.98 -20.17
N GLY A 122 12.57 7.18 -21.27
CA GLY A 122 11.78 8.40 -21.49
C GLY A 122 10.64 8.51 -20.50
N PHE A 123 9.91 7.40 -20.24
CA PHE A 123 8.85 7.36 -19.25
C PHE A 123 9.37 7.56 -17.82
N ARG A 124 10.52 6.97 -17.49
CA ARG A 124 11.17 7.18 -16.20
C ARG A 124 11.46 8.66 -15.96
N LYS A 125 12.09 9.31 -16.95
CA LYS A 125 12.38 10.75 -16.89
C LYS A 125 11.09 11.54 -16.73
N TYR A 126 10.08 11.27 -17.55
CA TYR A 126 8.78 11.95 -17.53
C TYR A 126 8.12 11.88 -16.14
N ARG A 127 8.10 10.70 -15.51
CA ARG A 127 7.51 10.54 -14.17
C ARG A 127 8.34 11.19 -13.07
N PHE A 128 9.65 11.13 -13.14
CA PHE A 128 10.51 11.80 -12.16
C PHE A 128 10.40 13.32 -12.23
N ASP A 129 10.29 13.87 -13.43
CA ASP A 129 10.05 15.31 -13.61
C ASP A 129 8.69 15.72 -13.02
N GLN A 130 7.62 14.98 -13.29
CA GLN A 130 6.31 15.22 -12.69
C GLN A 130 6.32 15.16 -11.15
N LEU A 131 7.07 14.23 -10.57
CA LEU A 131 7.22 14.16 -9.12
C LEU A 131 7.96 15.40 -8.57
N ARG A 132 9.01 15.85 -9.26
CA ARG A 132 9.73 17.07 -8.87
C ARG A 132 8.82 18.29 -8.92
N ASP A 133 8.07 18.45 -9.99
CA ASP A 133 7.13 19.55 -10.16
C ASP A 133 6.07 19.56 -9.04
N LEU A 134 5.46 18.40 -8.74
CA LEU A 134 4.49 18.25 -7.66
C LEU A 134 5.07 18.67 -6.29
N LEU A 135 6.29 18.25 -5.98
CA LEU A 135 6.94 18.54 -4.70
C LEU A 135 7.42 19.99 -4.60
N LEU A 136 7.75 20.62 -5.71
CA LEU A 136 8.11 22.07 -5.75
C LEU A 136 6.87 22.93 -5.58
N GLU A 137 5.75 22.53 -6.19
CA GLU A 137 4.49 23.30 -6.19
C GLU A 137 3.74 23.20 -4.85
N TYR A 138 3.70 22.01 -4.24
CA TYR A 138 2.89 21.76 -3.04
C TYR A 138 3.70 21.26 -1.83
N GLU A 139 3.29 21.71 -0.64
CA GLU A 139 3.73 21.14 0.63
C GLU A 139 2.77 20.02 1.06
N LEU A 140 3.21 18.78 0.83
CA LEU A 140 2.45 17.57 1.09
C LEU A 140 3.05 16.81 2.28
N ASP A 141 2.19 16.12 3.05
CA ASP A 141 2.62 15.24 4.13
C ASP A 141 3.21 13.93 3.60
N GLY A 142 2.87 13.54 2.37
CA GLY A 142 3.44 12.36 1.70
C GLY A 142 3.03 12.25 0.24
N VAL A 143 3.77 11.38 -0.47
CA VAL A 143 3.45 10.92 -1.82
C VAL A 143 3.23 9.42 -1.77
N TRP A 144 2.09 8.97 -2.28
CA TRP A 144 1.73 7.56 -2.38
C TRP A 144 1.88 7.06 -3.80
N MET A 145 2.86 6.19 -4.02
CA MET A 145 3.06 5.55 -5.31
C MET A 145 1.93 4.54 -5.55
N ASP A 146 1.20 4.69 -6.63
CA ASP A 146 0.22 3.73 -7.12
C ASP A 146 0.67 3.11 -8.43
N TYR A 147 0.13 1.94 -8.79
CA TYR A 147 0.51 1.17 -9.97
C TYR A 147 2.02 0.82 -10.05
N VAL A 148 2.69 0.63 -8.92
CA VAL A 148 4.12 0.31 -8.87
C VAL A 148 4.31 -1.19 -8.98
N HIS A 149 4.05 -1.72 -10.16
CA HIS A 149 4.21 -3.14 -10.48
C HIS A 149 4.31 -3.34 -12.00
N TRP A 150 4.84 -4.48 -12.41
CA TRP A 150 4.79 -4.89 -13.81
C TRP A 150 3.34 -5.09 -14.24
N HIS A 151 3.07 -4.96 -15.54
CA HIS A 151 1.70 -4.97 -16.05
C HIS A 151 0.91 -6.20 -15.60
N ALA A 152 -0.19 -5.98 -14.88
CA ALA A 152 -1.13 -7.00 -14.41
C ALA A 152 -2.42 -6.35 -13.93
N GLN A 153 -3.51 -7.12 -13.88
CA GLN A 153 -4.77 -6.71 -13.26
C GLN A 153 -5.02 -7.66 -12.08
N PHE A 154 -4.80 -7.20 -10.88
CA PHE A 154 -4.77 -8.07 -9.69
C PHE A 154 -5.97 -7.88 -8.74
N GLU A 155 -6.81 -6.89 -8.96
CA GLU A 155 -7.90 -6.55 -8.03
C GLU A 155 -9.13 -7.45 -8.15
N ASP A 156 -9.21 -8.27 -9.19
CA ASP A 156 -10.34 -9.17 -9.43
C ASP A 156 -10.09 -10.58 -8.86
N PRO A 157 -11.15 -11.37 -8.57
CA PRO A 157 -11.01 -12.75 -8.09
C PRO A 157 -10.25 -13.65 -9.07
N GLU A 158 -10.36 -13.38 -10.37
CA GLU A 158 -9.63 -14.02 -11.45
C GLU A 158 -8.67 -13.01 -12.09
N PRO A 159 -7.48 -12.81 -11.54
CA PRO A 159 -6.57 -11.79 -12.00
C PRO A 159 -5.97 -12.11 -13.38
N ILE A 160 -5.67 -11.06 -14.16
CA ILE A 160 -4.98 -11.19 -15.45
C ILE A 160 -3.50 -10.95 -15.22
N LEU A 161 -2.70 -12.00 -15.39
CA LEU A 161 -1.31 -12.08 -14.99
C LEU A 161 -0.38 -12.46 -16.15
N PRO A 162 -0.19 -11.61 -17.17
CA PRO A 162 0.79 -11.88 -18.22
C PRO A 162 2.21 -11.79 -17.67
N GLU A 163 3.11 -12.61 -18.20
CA GLU A 163 4.53 -12.39 -17.97
C GLU A 163 4.98 -11.17 -18.79
N THR A 164 5.55 -10.16 -18.14
CA THR A 164 6.06 -8.92 -18.75
C THR A 164 7.33 -8.44 -18.06
N CYS A 165 8.18 -7.61 -18.67
CA CYS A 165 8.11 -7.09 -20.03
C CYS A 165 9.25 -7.68 -20.85
N PHE A 166 8.95 -8.26 -22.00
CA PHE A 166 9.93 -8.83 -22.91
C PHE A 166 10.21 -7.91 -24.11
N CYS A 167 10.08 -6.59 -23.94
CA CYS A 167 10.55 -5.64 -24.96
C CYS A 167 12.08 -5.70 -25.10
N GLU A 168 12.61 -5.24 -26.22
CA GLU A 168 14.05 -5.30 -26.51
C GLU A 168 14.89 -4.59 -25.43
N HIS A 169 14.37 -3.50 -24.87
CA HIS A 169 15.06 -2.78 -23.80
C HIS A 169 15.18 -3.63 -22.52
N CYS A 170 14.07 -4.28 -22.08
CA CYS A 170 14.10 -5.18 -20.93
C CYS A 170 15.02 -6.37 -21.14
N LEU A 171 14.93 -7.03 -22.31
CA LEU A 171 15.76 -8.17 -22.66
C LEU A 171 17.26 -7.81 -22.66
N SER A 172 17.62 -6.68 -23.25
CA SER A 172 19.00 -6.18 -23.27
C SER A 172 19.49 -5.80 -21.88
N SER A 173 18.69 -5.14 -21.07
CA SER A 173 19.04 -4.77 -19.70
C SER A 173 19.21 -6.00 -18.82
N PHE A 174 18.27 -6.95 -18.85
CA PHE A 174 18.37 -8.21 -18.12
C PHE A 174 19.63 -8.99 -18.48
N SER A 175 19.90 -9.14 -19.79
CA SER A 175 21.10 -9.81 -20.32
C SER A 175 22.38 -9.18 -19.78
N ARG A 176 22.50 -7.86 -19.86
CA ARG A 176 23.65 -7.10 -19.38
C ARG A 176 23.82 -7.19 -17.86
N ASP A 177 22.75 -6.95 -17.13
CA ASP A 177 22.77 -6.79 -15.66
C ASP A 177 23.07 -8.15 -14.96
N ASN A 178 22.72 -9.27 -15.59
CA ASN A 178 22.95 -10.63 -15.07
C ASN A 178 24.09 -11.37 -15.79
N ASN A 179 24.74 -10.75 -16.78
CA ASN A 179 25.76 -11.37 -17.61
C ASN A 179 25.28 -12.68 -18.29
N ILE A 180 24.02 -12.69 -18.74
CA ILE A 180 23.38 -13.82 -19.41
C ILE A 180 23.32 -13.53 -20.91
N ARG A 181 23.83 -14.44 -21.73
CA ARG A 181 23.76 -14.33 -23.20
C ARG A 181 22.43 -14.93 -23.69
N LEU A 182 21.53 -14.09 -24.17
CA LEU A 182 20.30 -14.55 -24.79
C LEU A 182 20.54 -15.10 -26.21
N PRO A 183 19.71 -16.06 -26.66
CA PRO A 183 19.78 -16.58 -28.01
C PRO A 183 19.45 -15.51 -29.06
N ASN A 184 20.02 -15.63 -30.25
CA ASN A 184 19.65 -14.81 -31.40
C ASN A 184 18.34 -15.36 -32.01
N ALA A 185 17.20 -14.98 -31.45
CA ALA A 185 15.89 -15.58 -31.70
C ALA A 185 14.78 -14.50 -31.56
N THR A 186 13.53 -14.90 -31.83
CA THR A 186 12.36 -14.04 -31.65
C THR A 186 12.16 -13.67 -30.16
N THR A 187 11.36 -12.64 -29.90
CA THR A 187 11.02 -12.24 -28.51
C THR A 187 10.40 -13.40 -27.73
N ARG A 188 9.51 -14.17 -28.36
CA ARG A 188 8.87 -15.34 -27.75
C ARG A 188 9.91 -16.40 -27.35
N GLU A 189 10.79 -16.78 -28.25
CA GLU A 189 11.83 -17.78 -27.97
C GLU A 189 12.84 -17.30 -26.91
N LYS A 190 13.16 -16.00 -26.88
CA LYS A 190 13.95 -15.40 -25.79
C LYS A 190 13.22 -15.46 -24.45
N ALA A 191 11.90 -15.19 -24.45
CA ALA A 191 11.07 -15.28 -23.25
C ALA A 191 11.00 -16.72 -22.73
N GLU A 192 10.72 -17.69 -23.60
CA GLU A 192 10.73 -19.11 -23.27
C GLU A 192 12.08 -19.54 -22.68
N TYR A 193 13.20 -19.14 -23.32
CA TYR A 193 14.54 -19.42 -22.81
C TYR A 193 14.79 -18.83 -21.40
N ILE A 194 14.37 -17.60 -21.14
CA ILE A 194 14.52 -16.96 -19.83
C ILE A 194 13.67 -17.70 -18.78
N LEU A 195 12.41 -17.97 -19.08
CA LEU A 195 11.49 -18.60 -18.14
C LEU A 195 11.87 -20.06 -17.82
N ASP A 196 12.44 -20.78 -18.78
CA ASP A 196 12.87 -22.18 -18.60
C ASP A 196 14.24 -22.29 -17.90
N HIS A 197 15.16 -21.35 -18.12
CA HIS A 197 16.56 -21.51 -17.68
C HIS A 197 17.02 -20.44 -16.68
N HIS A 198 16.35 -19.29 -16.61
CA HIS A 198 16.77 -18.12 -15.82
C HIS A 198 15.61 -17.48 -15.05
N ASP A 199 14.52 -18.21 -14.79
CA ASP A 199 13.31 -17.68 -14.13
C ASP A 199 13.63 -17.02 -12.77
N SER A 200 14.49 -17.62 -11.96
CA SER A 200 14.90 -17.04 -10.67
C SER A 200 15.63 -15.71 -10.82
N ASP A 201 16.53 -15.59 -11.83
CA ASP A 201 17.27 -14.36 -12.07
C ASP A 201 16.37 -13.29 -12.67
N TRP A 202 15.43 -13.69 -13.57
CA TRP A 202 14.42 -12.83 -14.14
C TRP A 202 13.51 -12.21 -13.08
N ARG A 203 13.01 -13.03 -12.13
CA ARG A 203 12.18 -12.54 -11.01
C ARG A 203 12.94 -11.55 -10.14
N LYS A 204 14.16 -11.89 -9.72
CA LYS A 204 15.01 -11.00 -8.91
C LYS A 204 15.28 -9.68 -9.61
N TRP A 205 15.62 -9.74 -10.91
CA TRP A 205 15.86 -8.54 -11.70
C TRP A 205 14.61 -7.66 -11.78
N ARG A 206 13.44 -8.26 -12.02
CA ARG A 206 12.16 -7.52 -12.04
C ARG A 206 11.83 -6.87 -10.69
N CYS A 207 12.02 -7.58 -9.59
CA CYS A 207 11.89 -7.01 -8.24
C CYS A 207 12.89 -5.86 -8.02
N GLY A 208 14.13 -6.00 -8.52
CA GLY A 208 15.14 -4.96 -8.51
C GLY A 208 14.72 -3.70 -9.26
N VAL A 209 14.08 -3.84 -10.42
CA VAL A 209 13.54 -2.69 -11.19
C VAL A 209 12.45 -1.94 -10.41
N ILE A 210 11.53 -2.65 -9.75
CA ILE A 210 10.49 -2.00 -8.92
C ILE A 210 11.11 -1.33 -7.68
N TYR A 211 12.08 -1.98 -7.03
CA TYR A 211 12.85 -1.36 -5.96
C TYR A 211 13.58 -0.08 -6.41
N ASP A 212 14.14 -0.07 -7.60
CA ASP A 212 14.83 1.10 -8.14
C ASP A 212 13.85 2.29 -8.37
N TRP A 213 12.59 2.03 -8.76
CA TRP A 213 11.56 3.06 -8.79
C TRP A 213 11.32 3.68 -7.42
N THR A 214 11.11 2.87 -6.38
CA THR A 214 10.87 3.39 -5.02
C THR A 214 12.10 4.10 -4.45
N SER A 215 13.30 3.62 -4.77
CA SER A 215 14.56 4.24 -4.35
C SER A 215 14.76 5.63 -4.98
N ASN A 216 14.48 5.77 -6.28
CA ASN A 216 14.55 7.06 -6.98
C ASN A 216 13.50 8.05 -6.45
N PHE A 217 12.27 7.62 -6.21
CA PHE A 217 11.23 8.46 -5.58
C PHE A 217 11.69 8.95 -4.21
N LYS A 218 12.19 8.04 -3.36
CA LYS A 218 12.72 8.40 -2.03
C LYS A 218 13.87 9.41 -2.13
N GLY A 219 14.76 9.25 -3.11
CA GLY A 219 15.87 10.18 -3.36
C GLY A 219 15.38 11.58 -3.75
N ILE A 220 14.42 11.67 -4.68
CA ILE A 220 13.82 12.95 -5.10
C ILE A 220 13.08 13.64 -3.94
N ILE A 221 12.32 12.87 -3.15
CA ILE A 221 11.64 13.38 -1.97
C ILE A 221 12.65 13.93 -0.95
N ALA A 222 13.72 13.17 -0.68
CA ALA A 222 14.76 13.60 0.27
C ALA A 222 15.49 14.87 -0.19
N GLU A 223 15.65 15.05 -1.49
CA GLU A 223 16.27 16.25 -2.09
C GLU A 223 15.39 17.51 -1.93
N ILE A 224 14.06 17.39 -2.18
CA ILE A 224 13.17 18.54 -2.31
C ILE A 224 12.38 18.80 -1.03
N ARG A 225 11.83 17.74 -0.40
CA ARG A 225 10.95 17.79 0.79
C ARG A 225 11.29 16.65 1.75
N PRO A 226 12.38 16.70 2.49
CA PRO A 226 12.91 15.57 3.28
C PRO A 226 11.94 15.01 4.35
N ASN A 227 10.95 15.80 4.77
CA ASN A 227 9.94 15.39 5.76
C ASN A 227 8.69 14.76 5.14
N THR A 228 8.58 14.72 3.81
CA THR A 228 7.46 14.11 3.09
C THR A 228 7.61 12.58 3.07
N LEU A 229 6.57 11.86 3.49
CA LEU A 229 6.57 10.40 3.51
C LEU A 229 6.44 9.81 2.10
N LEU A 230 7.08 8.66 1.87
CA LEU A 230 6.86 7.82 0.70
C LEU A 230 5.97 6.64 1.09
N GLY A 231 4.74 6.62 0.59
CA GLY A 231 3.81 5.51 0.73
C GLY A 231 3.72 4.67 -0.55
N LEU A 232 3.24 3.44 -0.42
CA LEU A 232 3.06 2.51 -1.52
C LEU A 232 1.72 1.79 -1.40
N TYR A 233 0.83 1.97 -2.40
CA TYR A 233 -0.30 1.08 -2.63
C TYR A 233 0.19 -0.20 -3.29
N HIS A 234 -0.30 -1.35 -2.82
CA HIS A 234 0.16 -2.63 -3.36
C HIS A 234 -0.90 -3.72 -3.24
N SER A 235 -0.74 -4.78 -4.04
CA SER A 235 -1.54 -6.00 -3.94
C SER A 235 -1.45 -6.60 -2.54
N PRO A 236 -2.57 -7.05 -1.95
CA PRO A 236 -2.60 -7.65 -0.61
C PRO A 236 -2.31 -9.15 -0.61
N TRP A 237 -1.83 -9.70 -1.72
CA TRP A 237 -1.61 -11.14 -1.86
C TRP A 237 -0.52 -11.68 -0.94
N LYS A 238 -0.81 -12.83 -0.34
CA LYS A 238 0.18 -13.63 0.40
C LYS A 238 1.17 -14.28 -0.56
N ASP A 239 2.25 -14.84 0.00
CA ASP A 239 3.37 -15.37 -0.77
C ASP A 239 2.96 -16.49 -1.74
N GLU A 240 2.02 -17.34 -1.32
CA GLU A 240 1.57 -18.51 -2.09
C GLU A 240 0.44 -18.21 -3.08
N GLU A 241 -0.25 -17.09 -2.95
CA GLU A 241 -1.41 -16.78 -3.79
C GLU A 241 -1.02 -16.62 -5.26
N PHE A 242 -1.84 -17.19 -6.14
CA PHE A 242 -1.62 -17.19 -7.59
C PHE A 242 -0.21 -17.65 -7.99
N HIS A 243 0.28 -18.71 -7.35
CA HIS A 243 1.62 -19.28 -7.59
C HIS A 243 2.77 -18.27 -7.36
N GLY A 244 2.66 -17.47 -6.30
CA GLY A 244 3.68 -16.47 -5.97
C GLY A 244 3.66 -15.23 -6.86
N ALA A 245 2.51 -14.90 -7.47
CA ALA A 245 2.39 -13.83 -8.45
C ALA A 245 2.80 -12.44 -7.92
N ARG A 246 2.73 -12.21 -6.62
CA ARG A 246 3.18 -10.95 -6.02
C ARG A 246 4.64 -10.61 -6.39
N GLU A 247 5.54 -11.55 -6.25
CA GLU A 247 6.95 -11.37 -6.67
C GLU A 247 7.13 -11.73 -8.15
N ARG A 248 6.57 -12.89 -8.56
CA ARG A 248 6.77 -13.45 -9.90
C ARG A 248 6.21 -12.57 -11.01
N ILE A 249 5.01 -12.02 -10.84
CA ILE A 249 4.35 -11.20 -11.87
C ILE A 249 4.45 -9.72 -11.56
N LEU A 250 4.13 -9.31 -10.32
CA LEU A 250 4.07 -7.90 -9.97
C LEU A 250 5.46 -7.30 -9.68
N GLY A 251 6.45 -8.12 -9.32
CA GLY A 251 7.79 -7.66 -8.95
C GLY A 251 7.84 -7.03 -7.55
N LEU A 252 6.90 -7.37 -6.66
CA LEU A 252 6.80 -6.80 -5.33
C LEU A 252 7.51 -7.66 -4.29
N ASP A 253 8.79 -7.42 -4.09
CA ASP A 253 9.60 -7.99 -3.01
C ASP A 253 9.58 -7.04 -1.81
N TYR A 254 8.83 -7.40 -0.76
CA TYR A 254 8.69 -6.57 0.44
C TYR A 254 9.99 -6.41 1.22
N ASP A 255 10.92 -7.36 1.16
CA ASP A 255 12.22 -7.25 1.83
C ASP A 255 13.15 -6.23 1.15
N LEU A 256 12.97 -6.00 -0.15
CA LEU A 256 13.59 -4.88 -0.85
C LEU A 256 12.85 -3.58 -0.59
N LEU A 257 11.53 -3.55 -0.78
CA LEU A 257 10.71 -2.33 -0.73
C LEU A 257 10.72 -1.66 0.65
N LYS A 258 10.76 -2.43 1.75
CA LYS A 258 10.83 -1.88 3.12
C LYS A 258 12.08 -1.05 3.40
N LYS A 259 13.09 -1.06 2.51
CA LYS A 259 14.31 -0.24 2.66
C LYS A 259 14.10 1.19 2.19
N THR A 260 13.08 1.45 1.40
CA THR A 260 12.82 2.77 0.77
C THR A 260 11.44 3.33 1.08
N VAL A 261 10.44 2.46 1.30
CA VAL A 261 9.05 2.86 1.55
C VAL A 261 8.86 3.14 3.04
N ASP A 262 8.27 4.29 3.37
CA ASP A 262 7.93 4.65 4.74
C ASP A 262 6.61 4.02 5.19
N VAL A 263 5.66 3.86 4.28
CA VAL A 263 4.33 3.33 4.60
C VAL A 263 3.84 2.37 3.52
N PHE A 264 3.46 1.17 3.93
CA PHE A 264 2.76 0.21 3.07
C PHE A 264 1.26 0.36 3.23
N SER A 265 0.55 0.41 2.11
CA SER A 265 -0.91 0.49 2.06
C SER A 265 -1.47 -0.66 1.22
N PRO A 266 -1.64 -1.86 1.82
CA PRO A 266 -2.27 -2.97 1.12
C PRO A 266 -3.70 -2.61 0.72
N MET A 267 -4.05 -2.83 -0.55
CA MET A 267 -5.38 -2.60 -1.12
C MET A 267 -6.31 -3.77 -0.80
N VAL A 268 -6.88 -3.77 0.41
CA VAL A 268 -7.71 -4.87 0.91
C VAL A 268 -9.19 -4.68 0.53
N TYR A 269 -9.46 -4.66 -0.77
CA TYR A 269 -10.80 -4.52 -1.34
C TYR A 269 -11.53 -5.86 -1.33
N HIS A 270 -12.10 -6.21 -0.17
CA HIS A 270 -12.62 -7.55 0.12
C HIS A 270 -13.62 -8.04 -0.92
N GLN A 271 -14.63 -7.24 -1.26
CA GLN A 271 -15.67 -7.66 -2.19
C GLN A 271 -15.16 -7.69 -3.64
N LYS A 272 -14.36 -6.70 -4.03
CA LYS A 272 -13.71 -6.65 -5.35
C LYS A 272 -12.85 -7.89 -5.61
N MET A 273 -12.20 -8.41 -4.58
CA MET A 273 -11.34 -9.59 -4.66
C MET A 273 -12.06 -10.90 -4.30
N GLY A 274 -13.40 -10.90 -4.19
CA GLY A 274 -14.17 -12.10 -3.87
C GLY A 274 -13.89 -12.67 -2.47
N ARG A 275 -13.57 -11.80 -1.49
CA ARG A 275 -13.25 -12.16 -0.11
C ARG A 275 -14.34 -11.71 0.86
N THR A 276 -14.38 -12.32 2.04
CA THR A 276 -15.25 -11.88 3.14
C THR A 276 -14.69 -10.63 3.84
N PRO A 277 -15.50 -9.81 4.52
CA PRO A 277 -15.00 -8.65 5.28
C PRO A 277 -13.94 -9.00 6.33
N ASN A 278 -14.04 -10.16 6.99
CA ASN A 278 -13.08 -10.62 8.00
C ASN A 278 -11.68 -10.92 7.42
N TRP A 279 -11.59 -11.23 6.12
CA TRP A 279 -10.30 -11.41 5.43
C TRP A 279 -9.39 -10.18 5.56
N VAL A 280 -9.96 -8.98 5.69
CA VAL A 280 -9.16 -7.75 5.88
C VAL A 280 -8.30 -7.85 7.13
N GLN A 281 -8.89 -8.23 8.27
CA GLN A 281 -8.15 -8.44 9.52
C GLN A 281 -7.04 -9.49 9.35
N GLU A 282 -7.38 -10.65 8.81
CA GLU A 282 -6.44 -11.76 8.60
C GLU A 282 -5.25 -11.35 7.72
N ASN A 283 -5.53 -10.57 6.68
CA ASN A 283 -4.52 -10.06 5.76
C ASN A 283 -3.57 -9.07 6.45
N ILE A 284 -4.09 -8.11 7.20
CA ILE A 284 -3.29 -7.10 7.88
C ILE A 284 -2.43 -7.72 8.99
N GLU A 285 -2.94 -8.69 9.72
CA GLU A 285 -2.17 -9.43 10.72
C GLU A 285 -1.04 -10.25 10.08
N TRP A 286 -1.32 -10.91 8.94
CA TRP A 286 -0.32 -11.63 8.17
C TRP A 286 0.75 -10.67 7.64
N PHE A 287 0.34 -9.56 7.02
CA PHE A 287 1.25 -8.59 6.42
C PHE A 287 2.20 -7.97 7.46
N GLY A 288 1.68 -7.63 8.64
CA GLY A 288 2.50 -7.13 9.74
C GLY A 288 3.60 -8.09 10.17
N LYS A 289 3.31 -9.40 10.17
CA LYS A 289 4.31 -10.45 10.42
C LYS A 289 5.31 -10.58 9.27
N LYS A 290 4.80 -10.55 8.02
CA LYS A 290 5.61 -10.70 6.80
C LYS A 290 6.72 -9.66 6.67
N ILE A 291 6.42 -8.39 6.94
CA ILE A 291 7.44 -7.33 6.86
C ILE A 291 8.22 -7.13 8.16
N ASN A 292 7.89 -7.92 9.20
CA ASN A 292 8.42 -7.76 10.56
C ASN A 292 8.20 -6.33 11.08
N ALA A 293 6.97 -5.83 10.92
CA ALA A 293 6.62 -4.48 11.35
C ALA A 293 6.73 -4.33 12.86
N ASP A 294 7.25 -3.20 13.31
CA ASP A 294 7.25 -2.83 14.72
C ASP A 294 6.29 -1.67 15.00
N ASN A 295 5.72 -1.61 16.21
CA ASN A 295 4.73 -0.61 16.57
C ASN A 295 5.34 0.81 16.49
N GLY A 296 4.86 1.59 15.51
CA GLY A 296 5.23 2.98 15.32
C GLY A 296 6.58 3.24 14.64
N ALA A 297 7.40 2.19 14.38
CA ALA A 297 8.59 2.30 13.55
C ALA A 297 8.26 2.24 12.05
N TYR A 298 9.16 2.72 11.20
CA TYR A 298 9.08 2.57 9.76
C TYR A 298 9.60 1.19 9.30
N PRO A 299 9.03 0.59 8.28
CA PRO A 299 7.81 1.01 7.55
C PRO A 299 6.54 0.80 8.38
N LYS A 300 5.59 1.74 8.26
CA LYS A 300 4.26 1.65 8.87
C LYS A 300 3.29 0.92 7.94
N ILE A 301 2.13 0.54 8.48
CA ILE A 301 1.06 -0.12 7.72
C ILE A 301 -0.21 0.72 7.87
N TRP A 302 -0.71 1.27 6.74
CA TRP A 302 -1.98 1.99 6.65
C TRP A 302 -2.79 1.41 5.49
N PRO A 303 -3.56 0.34 5.72
CA PRO A 303 -4.32 -0.30 4.65
C PRO A 303 -5.41 0.62 4.10
N ILE A 304 -5.80 0.35 2.84
CA ILE A 304 -6.95 0.98 2.21
C ILE A 304 -8.05 -0.05 2.03
N VAL A 305 -9.21 0.20 2.66
CA VAL A 305 -10.36 -0.71 2.68
C VAL A 305 -11.44 -0.28 1.70
N GLN A 306 -12.28 -1.20 1.27
CA GLN A 306 -13.34 -0.93 0.31
C GLN A 306 -14.57 -0.30 0.99
N ALA A 307 -15.04 0.83 0.43
CA ALA A 307 -16.31 1.45 0.79
C ALA A 307 -17.30 1.51 -0.38
N TYR A 308 -16.85 1.36 -1.63
CA TYR A 308 -17.69 1.44 -2.83
C TYR A 308 -18.42 0.12 -3.13
N ASN A 309 -19.55 0.23 -3.84
CA ASN A 309 -20.48 -0.87 -4.10
C ASN A 309 -20.24 -1.55 -5.46
N GLU A 310 -19.03 -2.09 -5.68
CA GLU A 310 -18.68 -2.89 -6.86
C GLU A 310 -17.75 -4.03 -6.47
N PRO A 311 -17.99 -5.25 -6.96
CA PRO A 311 -19.06 -5.72 -7.89
C PRO A 311 -20.44 -5.88 -7.25
N GLY A 312 -20.60 -5.65 -5.96
CA GLY A 312 -21.87 -5.74 -5.24
C GLY A 312 -21.92 -4.75 -4.07
N ILE A 313 -22.97 -4.80 -3.28
CA ILE A 313 -23.20 -3.87 -2.16
C ILE A 313 -22.24 -4.19 -1.01
N VAL A 314 -21.48 -3.20 -0.57
CA VAL A 314 -20.79 -3.19 0.72
C VAL A 314 -21.78 -2.63 1.75
N THR A 315 -22.31 -3.49 2.61
CA THR A 315 -23.27 -3.08 3.65
C THR A 315 -22.61 -2.20 4.71
N HIS A 316 -23.41 -1.50 5.51
CA HIS A 316 -22.89 -0.69 6.62
C HIS A 316 -22.14 -1.56 7.65
N GLU A 317 -22.62 -2.79 7.88
CA GLU A 317 -21.97 -3.75 8.76
C GLU A 317 -20.62 -4.20 8.19
N ASP A 318 -20.58 -4.60 6.92
CA ASP A 318 -19.32 -4.97 6.25
C ASP A 318 -18.32 -3.81 6.29
N PHE A 319 -18.78 -2.59 6.04
CA PHE A 319 -17.92 -1.41 6.07
C PHE A 319 -17.35 -1.15 7.48
N GLU A 320 -18.12 -1.35 8.54
CA GLU A 320 -17.60 -1.27 9.91
C GLU A 320 -16.58 -2.37 10.18
N ILE A 321 -16.85 -3.61 9.76
CA ILE A 321 -15.94 -4.75 9.92
C ILE A 321 -14.58 -4.46 9.23
N VAL A 322 -14.59 -3.98 7.99
CA VAL A 322 -13.33 -3.75 7.24
C VAL A 322 -12.56 -2.54 7.79
N LEU A 323 -13.22 -1.48 8.23
CA LEU A 323 -12.54 -0.34 8.87
C LEU A 323 -11.82 -0.79 10.16
N ARG A 324 -12.49 -1.57 11.01
CA ARG A 324 -11.91 -2.11 12.24
C ARG A 324 -10.82 -3.15 11.93
N GLY A 325 -11.07 -4.01 10.94
CA GLY A 325 -10.10 -5.01 10.45
C GLY A 325 -8.81 -4.37 9.94
N GLY A 326 -8.89 -3.24 9.25
CA GLY A 326 -7.74 -2.46 8.79
C GLY A 326 -6.87 -1.92 9.93
N LEU A 327 -7.40 -1.84 11.14
CA LEU A 327 -6.70 -1.34 12.33
C LEU A 327 -6.15 -2.47 13.21
N THR A 328 -6.16 -3.71 12.77
CA THR A 328 -5.64 -4.84 13.55
C THR A 328 -4.13 -5.01 13.43
N GLY A 329 -3.57 -5.96 14.13
CA GLY A 329 -2.16 -6.31 14.08
C GLY A 329 -1.24 -5.10 14.31
N LYS A 330 -0.29 -4.87 13.42
CA LYS A 330 0.71 -3.80 13.48
C LYS A 330 0.32 -2.52 12.71
N SER A 331 -0.90 -2.47 12.17
CA SER A 331 -1.39 -1.27 11.49
C SER A 331 -1.51 -0.09 12.45
N THR A 332 -1.04 1.10 12.07
CA THR A 332 -1.16 2.35 12.82
C THR A 332 -2.09 3.36 12.14
N GLY A 333 -2.84 2.94 11.12
CA GLY A 333 -3.82 3.78 10.45
C GLY A 333 -4.67 2.98 9.49
N VAL A 334 -5.74 3.58 9.01
CA VAL A 334 -6.59 3.04 7.96
C VAL A 334 -7.12 4.18 7.10
N MET A 335 -7.30 3.91 5.81
CA MET A 335 -8.05 4.78 4.90
C MET A 335 -9.11 3.96 4.18
N MET A 336 -10.10 4.62 3.60
CA MET A 336 -11.14 3.93 2.83
C MET A 336 -11.23 4.47 1.39
N PHE A 337 -11.54 3.60 0.48
CA PHE A 337 -11.75 3.85 -0.94
C PHE A 337 -13.25 3.72 -1.26
N THR A 338 -14.02 4.78 -1.59
CA THR A 338 -13.63 6.17 -1.85
C THR A 338 -14.44 7.15 -1.01
N THR A 339 -13.95 8.38 -0.90
CA THR A 339 -14.70 9.52 -0.31
C THR A 339 -16.07 9.70 -0.95
N HIS A 340 -16.16 9.62 -2.28
CA HIS A 340 -17.40 9.74 -3.03
C HIS A 340 -18.43 8.67 -2.61
N ALA A 341 -18.02 7.40 -2.56
CA ALA A 341 -18.90 6.29 -2.16
C ALA A 341 -19.45 6.44 -0.74
N VAL A 342 -18.64 6.98 0.19
CA VAL A 342 -19.10 7.27 1.55
C VAL A 342 -20.00 8.48 1.58
N ALA A 343 -19.68 9.54 0.84
CA ALA A 343 -20.51 10.75 0.79
C ALA A 343 -21.93 10.50 0.26
N GLU A 344 -22.10 9.55 -0.63
CA GLU A 344 -23.43 9.19 -1.19
C GLU A 344 -24.31 8.35 -0.23
N ASP A 345 -23.73 7.79 0.82
CA ASP A 345 -24.42 6.89 1.76
C ASP A 345 -24.33 7.40 3.20
N ILE A 346 -25.42 7.95 3.70
CA ILE A 346 -25.47 8.51 5.06
C ILE A 346 -25.17 7.48 6.15
N GLY A 347 -25.46 6.20 5.91
CA GLY A 347 -25.13 5.11 6.83
C GLY A 347 -23.63 4.86 6.87
N LYS A 348 -22.94 4.91 5.73
CA LYS A 348 -21.47 4.82 5.67
C LYS A 348 -20.80 6.03 6.33
N ILE A 349 -21.35 7.24 6.15
CA ILE A 349 -20.88 8.43 6.89
C ILE A 349 -21.00 8.19 8.40
N ALA A 350 -22.14 7.68 8.87
CA ALA A 350 -22.35 7.41 10.29
C ALA A 350 -21.38 6.35 10.84
N VAL A 351 -21.15 5.27 10.09
CA VAL A 351 -20.17 4.22 10.45
C VAL A 351 -18.75 4.80 10.52
N MET A 352 -18.32 5.53 9.50
CA MET A 352 -16.99 6.15 9.48
C MET A 352 -16.80 7.09 10.69
N LYS A 353 -17.76 7.99 10.91
CA LYS A 353 -17.74 8.90 12.06
C LYS A 353 -17.65 8.15 13.39
N LYS A 354 -18.47 7.11 13.58
CA LYS A 354 -18.46 6.26 14.79
C LYS A 354 -17.07 5.66 15.00
N VAL A 355 -16.55 4.92 14.01
CA VAL A 355 -15.28 4.18 14.13
C VAL A 355 -14.12 5.15 14.36
N TYR A 356 -14.04 6.23 13.59
CA TYR A 356 -12.92 7.18 13.68
C TYR A 356 -12.96 8.00 14.99
N SER A 357 -14.15 8.32 15.52
CA SER A 357 -14.28 9.02 16.81
C SER A 357 -13.89 8.13 17.99
N GLU A 358 -14.32 6.87 18.01
CA GLU A 358 -13.96 5.90 19.06
C GLU A 358 -12.43 5.74 19.19
N ILE A 359 -11.74 5.68 18.05
CA ILE A 359 -10.28 5.50 17.98
C ILE A 359 -9.56 6.76 18.46
N SER A 360 -10.08 7.94 18.17
CA SER A 360 -9.48 9.23 18.59
C SER A 360 -9.45 9.39 20.11
N VAL A 361 -10.46 8.92 20.81
CA VAL A 361 -10.59 9.01 22.28
C VAL A 361 -9.64 8.05 22.99
N GLY A 362 -9.30 6.91 22.36
CA GLY A 362 -8.36 5.92 22.91
C GLY A 362 -6.91 6.40 22.96
N ALA A 363 -6.53 7.40 22.19
CA ALA A 363 -5.17 7.94 22.11
C ALA A 363 -4.84 9.00 23.20
N GLY A 364 -5.83 9.40 24.00
CA GLY A 364 -5.71 10.48 24.99
C GLY A 364 -5.82 10.04 26.46
N LYS A 365 -5.67 8.74 26.76
CA LYS A 365 -5.67 8.24 28.15
C LYS A 365 -4.36 7.60 28.53
#